data_09920783d6c2c3590fb169c31031096c
#
_entry.id   09920783d6c2c3590fb169c31031096c
#
_cell.length_a   1.000
_cell.length_b   1.000
_cell.length_c   1.000
_cell.angle_alpha   90.00
_cell.angle_beta   90.00
_cell.angle_gamma   90.00
#
_symmetry.space_group_name_H-M   'P 1'
#
loop_
_entity.id
_entity.type
_entity.pdbx_description
1 polymer ?
#
loop_
_entity_poly.entity_id
_entity_poly.type
_entity_poly.pdbx_seq_one_letter_code
_entity_poly.pdbx_strand_id
1 'polypeptide(L)'
;LGSDKPILIQADSRFKTSSGFERPFEGILPILERQLNEANGEAVKQKLEKYLELVPCKTCSGKRLRPEALAVRLGPYNITDLTSISVSETLTHIERIMGLGKTKKENISLSEKQKQIGELVLKEIRLRLKFLINVGLDYLTLDRPAMTLSGGEAQRIRLATQIGAGLTGVLYVLDEPSIGLHQRDNDRLL
;
A
#
# COMPACT_ATOMS: atom_id res chain seq x y z
N LEU A 1 -12.66 -18.81 -23.20
CA LEU A 1 -13.53 -19.98 -23.08
C LEU A 1 -12.87 -21.16 -23.77
N GLY A 2 -12.78 -22.31 -23.12
CA GLY A 2 -12.30 -23.56 -23.68
C GLY A 2 -13.39 -24.29 -24.47
N SER A 3 -13.04 -25.39 -25.14
CA SER A 3 -13.94 -26.26 -25.84
C SER A 3 -13.56 -27.73 -25.56
N ASP A 4 -14.55 -28.55 -25.20
CA ASP A 4 -14.35 -29.98 -25.03
C ASP A 4 -14.18 -30.72 -26.37
N LYS A 5 -14.49 -30.04 -27.50
CA LYS A 5 -14.28 -30.60 -28.83
C LYS A 5 -12.79 -30.58 -29.16
N PRO A 6 -12.21 -31.72 -29.60
CA PRO A 6 -10.81 -31.74 -30.01
C PRO A 6 -10.58 -30.83 -31.21
N ILE A 7 -9.49 -30.07 -31.15
CA ILE A 7 -9.02 -29.23 -32.24
C ILE A 7 -7.77 -29.87 -32.81
N LEU A 8 -7.74 -30.04 -34.14
CA LEU A 8 -6.56 -30.53 -34.85
C LEU A 8 -5.51 -29.41 -34.88
N ILE A 9 -4.42 -29.58 -34.12
CA ILE A 9 -3.28 -28.70 -34.15
C ILE A 9 -2.30 -29.24 -35.20
N GLN A 10 -2.21 -28.55 -36.32
CA GLN A 10 -1.20 -28.84 -37.34
C GLN A 10 0.10 -28.17 -36.96
N ALA A 11 1.20 -28.92 -37.00
CA ALA A 11 2.52 -28.31 -36.86
C ALA A 11 2.79 -27.37 -38.03
N ASP A 12 3.34 -26.19 -37.75
CA ASP A 12 3.78 -25.22 -38.79
C ASP A 12 4.75 -25.95 -39.75
N SER A 13 4.52 -25.78 -41.05
CA SER A 13 5.31 -26.41 -42.13
C SER A 13 6.82 -26.15 -42.04
N ARG A 14 7.26 -25.21 -41.18
CA ARG A 14 8.65 -24.96 -40.87
C ARG A 14 9.31 -26.00 -39.97
N PHE A 15 8.52 -26.83 -39.28
CA PHE A 15 9.02 -27.93 -38.46
C PHE A 15 8.69 -29.24 -39.14
N LYS A 16 9.70 -30.01 -39.55
CA LYS A 16 9.60 -31.29 -40.32
C LYS A 16 8.88 -32.46 -39.59
N THR A 17 7.97 -32.17 -38.65
CA THR A 17 7.17 -33.17 -37.97
C THR A 17 5.72 -33.11 -38.47
N SER A 18 5.35 -34.06 -39.30
CA SER A 18 4.06 -34.16 -40.00
C SER A 18 2.93 -34.81 -39.19
N SER A 19 2.99 -34.85 -37.88
CA SER A 19 1.93 -35.45 -37.07
C SER A 19 1.15 -34.33 -36.36
N GLY A 20 -0.02 -33.99 -36.90
CA GLY A 20 -1.04 -33.25 -36.17
C GLY A 20 -1.51 -34.08 -34.97
N PHE A 21 -1.79 -33.42 -33.86
CA PHE A 21 -2.42 -34.06 -32.71
C PHE A 21 -3.70 -33.35 -32.34
N GLU A 22 -4.69 -34.13 -31.95
CA GLU A 22 -5.97 -33.60 -31.50
C GLU A 22 -5.92 -33.39 -29.97
N ARG A 23 -6.27 -32.19 -29.55
CA ARG A 23 -6.44 -31.84 -28.14
C ARG A 23 -7.67 -30.98 -27.95
N PRO A 24 -8.39 -31.14 -26.83
CA PRO A 24 -9.38 -30.16 -26.44
C PRO A 24 -8.69 -28.83 -26.17
N PHE A 25 -9.33 -27.74 -26.58
CA PHE A 25 -8.82 -26.41 -26.31
C PHE A 25 -9.21 -25.98 -24.88
N GLU A 26 -8.27 -25.98 -23.98
CA GLU A 26 -8.51 -25.61 -22.57
C GLU A 26 -8.96 -24.16 -22.34
N GLY A 27 -8.77 -23.31 -23.35
CA GLY A 27 -9.12 -21.91 -23.27
C GLY A 27 -7.89 -21.00 -23.02
N ILE A 28 -8.03 -19.72 -23.36
CA ILE A 28 -6.92 -18.77 -23.23
C ILE A 28 -6.60 -18.48 -21.76
N LEU A 29 -7.61 -18.32 -20.90
CA LEU A 29 -7.41 -18.01 -19.48
C LEU A 29 -6.63 -19.09 -18.75
N PRO A 30 -6.99 -20.39 -18.81
CA PRO A 30 -6.20 -21.46 -18.19
C PRO A 30 -4.76 -21.53 -18.70
N ILE A 31 -4.55 -21.28 -20.01
CA ILE A 31 -3.20 -21.24 -20.59
C ILE A 31 -2.37 -20.12 -19.97
N LEU A 32 -2.93 -18.90 -19.87
CA LEU A 32 -2.25 -17.75 -19.29
C LEU A 32 -1.97 -17.94 -17.80
N GLU A 33 -2.93 -18.49 -17.05
CA GLU A 33 -2.76 -18.80 -15.62
C GLU A 33 -1.65 -19.84 -15.40
N ARG A 34 -1.62 -20.90 -16.20
CA ARG A 34 -0.55 -21.89 -16.14
C ARG A 34 0.80 -21.26 -16.47
N GLN A 35 0.88 -20.49 -17.57
CA GLN A 35 2.11 -19.81 -17.95
C GLN A 35 2.60 -18.84 -16.87
N LEU A 36 1.70 -18.15 -16.18
CA LEU A 36 2.05 -17.23 -15.07
C LEU A 36 2.62 -18.02 -13.88
N ASN A 37 2.00 -19.16 -13.53
CA ASN A 37 2.43 -19.99 -12.41
C ASN A 37 3.75 -20.72 -12.69
N GLU A 38 3.98 -21.13 -13.94
CA GLU A 38 5.19 -21.85 -14.36
C GLU A 38 6.34 -20.92 -14.79
N ALA A 39 6.09 -19.60 -14.87
CA ALA A 39 7.09 -18.63 -15.31
C ALA A 39 8.26 -18.52 -14.34
N ASN A 40 9.41 -19.08 -14.73
CA ASN A 40 10.66 -19.03 -13.96
C ASN A 40 11.51 -17.78 -14.27
N GLY A 41 11.08 -16.89 -15.18
CA GLY A 41 11.82 -15.70 -15.60
C GLY A 41 11.02 -14.42 -15.49
N GLU A 42 11.68 -13.36 -14.97
CA GLU A 42 11.10 -12.01 -14.82
C GLU A 42 10.53 -11.46 -16.14
N ALA A 43 11.24 -11.70 -17.26
CA ALA A 43 10.83 -11.24 -18.59
C ALA A 43 9.51 -11.85 -19.08
N VAL A 44 9.23 -13.11 -18.69
CA VAL A 44 7.96 -13.77 -19.04
C VAL A 44 6.83 -13.23 -18.18
N LYS A 45 7.09 -13.02 -16.88
CA LYS A 45 6.12 -12.39 -15.96
C LYS A 45 5.71 -11.01 -16.45
N GLN A 46 6.66 -10.15 -16.80
CA GLN A 46 6.37 -8.81 -17.32
C GLN A 46 5.53 -8.81 -18.60
N LYS A 47 5.73 -9.81 -19.49
CA LYS A 47 4.87 -9.95 -20.68
C LYS A 47 3.44 -10.36 -20.34
N LEU A 48 3.25 -11.16 -19.29
CA LEU A 48 1.94 -11.63 -18.85
C LEU A 48 1.22 -10.59 -17.98
N GLU A 49 1.95 -9.73 -17.25
CA GLU A 49 1.39 -8.65 -16.44
C GLU A 49 0.48 -7.69 -17.22
N LYS A 50 0.70 -7.55 -18.53
CA LYS A 50 -0.17 -6.76 -19.42
C LYS A 50 -1.61 -7.27 -19.51
N TYR A 51 -1.82 -8.52 -19.15
CA TYR A 51 -3.13 -9.19 -19.18
C TYR A 51 -3.73 -9.33 -17.77
N LEU A 52 -3.05 -8.81 -16.74
CA LEU A 52 -3.49 -8.86 -15.36
C LEU A 52 -4.07 -7.51 -14.95
N GLU A 53 -5.16 -7.56 -14.22
CA GLU A 53 -5.78 -6.41 -13.60
C GLU A 53 -5.82 -6.61 -12.09
N LEU A 54 -5.50 -5.55 -11.34
CA LEU A 54 -5.62 -5.56 -9.89
C LEU A 54 -7.07 -5.36 -9.49
N VAL A 55 -7.69 -6.42 -9.02
CA VAL A 55 -9.06 -6.38 -8.51
C VAL A 55 -9.09 -6.49 -6.98
N PRO A 56 -10.03 -5.82 -6.30
CA PRO A 56 -10.19 -5.97 -4.87
C PRO A 56 -10.49 -7.42 -4.49
N CYS A 57 -9.82 -7.94 -3.47
CA CYS A 57 -10.07 -9.29 -2.95
C CYS A 57 -11.53 -9.43 -2.52
N LYS A 58 -12.22 -10.48 -2.99
CA LYS A 58 -13.64 -10.72 -2.67
C LYS A 58 -13.89 -10.91 -1.17
N THR A 59 -12.92 -11.47 -0.43
CA THR A 59 -13.05 -11.74 1.01
C THR A 59 -12.88 -10.49 1.86
N CYS A 60 -11.88 -9.65 1.57
CA CYS A 60 -11.59 -8.47 2.39
C CYS A 60 -11.95 -7.14 1.71
N SER A 61 -12.45 -7.16 0.46
CA SER A 61 -12.82 -5.96 -0.31
C SER A 61 -11.71 -4.89 -0.34
N GLY A 62 -10.46 -5.34 -0.47
CA GLY A 62 -9.29 -4.46 -0.49
C GLY A 62 -8.75 -4.05 0.89
N LYS A 63 -9.42 -4.40 1.99
CA LYS A 63 -9.01 -4.00 3.36
C LYS A 63 -7.77 -4.74 3.89
N ARG A 64 -7.32 -5.81 3.24
CA ARG A 64 -6.11 -6.61 3.56
C ARG A 64 -6.10 -7.26 4.96
N LEU A 65 -7.19 -7.16 5.70
CA LEU A 65 -7.33 -7.68 7.07
C LEU A 65 -8.53 -8.63 7.16
N ARG A 66 -8.47 -9.53 8.15
CA ARG A 66 -9.57 -10.44 8.49
C ARG A 66 -10.70 -9.67 9.16
N PRO A 67 -11.96 -10.12 9.05
CA PRO A 67 -13.11 -9.47 9.69
C PRO A 67 -12.94 -9.26 11.20
N GLU A 68 -12.30 -10.22 11.89
CA GLU A 68 -12.06 -10.13 13.33
C GLU A 68 -11.14 -8.97 13.69
N ALA A 69 -10.09 -8.72 12.88
CA ALA A 69 -9.20 -7.59 13.07
C ALA A 69 -9.90 -6.25 12.79
N LEU A 70 -10.83 -6.24 11.83
CA LEU A 70 -11.64 -5.06 11.51
C LEU A 70 -12.72 -4.76 12.57
N ALA A 71 -13.08 -5.76 13.38
CA ALA A 71 -14.00 -5.58 14.50
C ALA A 71 -13.37 -4.81 15.67
N VAL A 72 -12.04 -4.77 15.76
CA VAL A 72 -11.34 -3.98 16.78
C VAL A 72 -11.52 -2.49 16.49
N ARG A 73 -12.02 -1.76 17.48
CA ARG A 73 -12.30 -0.32 17.37
C ARG A 73 -11.59 0.48 18.45
N LEU A 74 -11.15 1.65 18.05
CA LEU A 74 -10.65 2.68 18.94
C LEU A 74 -11.62 3.88 18.88
N GLY A 75 -12.54 3.95 19.81
CA GLY A 75 -13.71 4.82 19.69
C GLY A 75 -14.59 4.41 18.51
N PRO A 76 -14.99 5.32 17.61
CA PRO A 76 -15.81 4.98 16.44
C PRO A 76 -15.00 4.37 15.30
N TYR A 77 -13.67 4.43 15.32
CA TYR A 77 -12.79 4.06 14.21
C TYR A 77 -12.25 2.65 14.33
N ASN A 78 -12.14 1.96 13.21
CA ASN A 78 -11.28 0.78 13.05
C ASN A 78 -9.99 1.19 12.32
N ILE A 79 -9.07 0.25 12.14
CA ILE A 79 -7.77 0.55 11.51
C ILE A 79 -7.92 1.04 10.07
N THR A 80 -8.85 0.48 9.28
CA THR A 80 -9.05 0.89 7.88
C THR A 80 -9.67 2.28 7.78
N ASP A 81 -10.53 2.66 8.71
CA ASP A 81 -11.11 4.00 8.75
C ASP A 81 -10.01 5.06 8.92
N LEU A 82 -8.98 4.76 9.71
CA LEU A 82 -7.85 5.66 9.95
C LEU A 82 -6.79 5.64 8.84
N THR A 83 -6.59 4.49 8.18
CA THR A 83 -5.55 4.38 7.14
C THR A 83 -6.00 4.83 5.77
N SER A 84 -7.32 4.88 5.50
CA SER A 84 -7.89 5.28 4.21
C SER A 84 -8.09 6.79 4.03
N ILE A 85 -7.94 7.56 5.08
CA ILE A 85 -8.00 9.02 5.06
C ILE A 85 -6.59 9.63 4.99
N SER A 86 -6.49 10.92 4.71
CA SER A 86 -5.21 11.61 4.60
C SER A 86 -4.42 11.58 5.93
N VAL A 87 -3.09 11.67 5.83
CA VAL A 87 -2.20 11.74 7.01
C VAL A 87 -2.60 12.89 7.93
N SER A 88 -3.00 14.05 7.39
CA SER A 88 -3.45 15.20 8.17
C SER A 88 -4.76 14.92 8.93
N GLU A 89 -5.72 14.27 8.30
CA GLU A 89 -6.97 13.86 8.94
C GLU A 89 -6.73 12.77 9.99
N THR A 90 -5.88 11.78 9.66
CA THR A 90 -5.47 10.74 10.61
C THR A 90 -4.85 11.36 11.86
N LEU A 91 -3.94 12.34 11.71
CA LEU A 91 -3.35 13.05 12.85
C LEU A 91 -4.43 13.73 13.71
N THR A 92 -5.39 14.39 13.08
CA THR A 92 -6.51 15.03 13.77
C THR A 92 -7.32 14.02 14.59
N HIS A 93 -7.59 12.83 14.05
CA HIS A 93 -8.30 11.77 14.77
C HIS A 93 -7.48 11.20 15.93
N ILE A 94 -6.17 10.98 15.74
CA ILE A 94 -5.27 10.53 16.81
C ILE A 94 -5.23 11.59 17.94
N GLU A 95 -5.15 12.87 17.61
CA GLU A 95 -5.17 13.93 18.61
C GLU A 95 -6.50 14.00 19.38
N ARG A 96 -7.64 13.75 18.74
CA ARG A 96 -8.95 13.61 19.43
C ARG A 96 -8.98 12.41 20.37
N ILE A 97 -8.41 11.28 19.97
CA ILE A 97 -8.28 10.09 20.82
C ILE A 97 -7.40 10.35 22.04
N MET A 98 -6.33 11.12 21.86
CA MET A 98 -5.44 11.53 22.96
C MET A 98 -6.03 12.63 23.89
N GLY A 99 -7.20 13.15 23.59
CA GLY A 99 -7.82 14.24 24.33
C GLY A 99 -7.24 15.63 24.00
N LEU A 100 -6.51 15.76 22.89
CA LEU A 100 -5.89 16.99 22.41
C LEU A 100 -6.74 17.73 21.36
N GLY A 101 -8.00 17.33 21.16
CA GLY A 101 -8.93 17.99 20.25
C GLY A 101 -9.21 19.45 20.68
N LYS A 102 -9.55 20.29 19.71
CA LYS A 102 -9.81 21.72 19.93
C LYS A 102 -10.92 21.99 20.95
N THR A 103 -11.91 21.12 21.02
CA THR A 103 -13.00 21.21 22.01
C THR A 103 -13.17 19.88 22.75
N LYS A 104 -13.64 19.94 24.01
CA LYS A 104 -13.89 18.72 24.80
C LYS A 104 -14.92 17.78 24.15
N LYS A 105 -15.84 18.30 23.35
CA LYS A 105 -16.86 17.51 22.63
C LYS A 105 -16.27 16.71 21.47
N GLU A 106 -15.13 17.11 20.94
CA GLU A 106 -14.44 16.41 19.85
C GLU A 106 -13.58 15.24 20.35
N ASN A 107 -13.25 15.24 21.64
CA ASN A 107 -12.39 14.22 22.21
C ASN A 107 -13.14 12.90 22.42
N ILE A 108 -12.47 11.80 22.10
CA ILE A 108 -12.98 10.44 22.31
C ILE A 108 -12.66 10.04 23.75
N SER A 109 -13.69 9.71 24.52
CA SER A 109 -13.51 9.27 25.90
C SER A 109 -12.97 7.83 25.92
N LEU A 110 -11.73 7.68 26.39
CA LEU A 110 -11.11 6.39 26.69
C LEU A 110 -11.14 6.17 28.21
N SER A 111 -11.27 4.92 28.63
CA SER A 111 -11.10 4.53 30.05
C SER A 111 -9.65 4.78 30.48
N GLU A 112 -9.41 4.99 31.77
CA GLU A 112 -8.05 5.21 32.30
C GLU A 112 -7.09 4.06 31.94
N LYS A 113 -7.55 2.81 31.98
CA LYS A 113 -6.78 1.65 31.55
C LYS A 113 -6.39 1.71 30.08
N GLN A 114 -7.33 2.10 29.21
CA GLN A 114 -7.07 2.26 27.75
C GLN A 114 -6.08 3.40 27.50
N LYS A 115 -6.16 4.50 28.22
CA LYS A 115 -5.21 5.60 28.12
C LYS A 115 -3.79 5.15 28.50
N GLN A 116 -3.64 4.45 29.64
CA GLN A 116 -2.33 3.97 30.08
C GLN A 116 -1.70 3.01 29.05
N ILE A 117 -2.49 2.09 28.49
CA ILE A 117 -2.00 1.14 27.48
C ILE A 117 -1.64 1.87 26.18
N GLY A 118 -2.47 2.82 25.73
CA GLY A 118 -2.33 3.47 24.43
C GLY A 118 -1.37 4.66 24.41
N GLU A 119 -1.02 5.22 25.55
CA GLU A 119 -0.33 6.52 25.61
C GLU A 119 0.99 6.55 24.83
N LEU A 120 1.88 5.60 25.08
CA LEU A 120 3.17 5.53 24.39
C LEU A 120 3.01 5.31 22.88
N VAL A 121 2.12 4.39 22.51
CA VAL A 121 1.86 4.06 21.10
C VAL A 121 1.25 5.25 20.36
N LEU A 122 0.27 5.92 20.96
CA LEU A 122 -0.38 7.09 20.36
C LEU A 122 0.58 8.28 20.25
N LYS A 123 1.46 8.48 21.23
CA LYS A 123 2.52 9.50 21.15
C LYS A 123 3.46 9.22 19.98
N GLU A 124 3.89 7.99 19.81
CA GLU A 124 4.78 7.60 18.71
C GLU A 124 4.09 7.73 17.34
N ILE A 125 2.85 7.27 17.20
CA ILE A 125 2.06 7.44 15.98
C ILE A 125 1.91 8.92 15.63
N ARG A 126 1.54 9.74 16.61
CA ARG A 126 1.40 11.19 16.45
C ARG A 126 2.70 11.83 15.95
N LEU A 127 3.84 11.46 16.54
CA LEU A 127 5.15 11.96 16.14
C LEU A 127 5.44 11.62 14.68
N ARG A 128 5.27 10.37 14.28
CA ARG A 128 5.52 9.91 12.90
C ARG A 128 4.58 10.57 11.88
N LEU A 129 3.30 10.74 12.21
CA LEU A 129 2.36 11.47 11.34
C LEU A 129 2.77 12.92 11.16
N LYS A 130 3.25 13.59 12.22
CA LYS A 130 3.77 14.95 12.12
C LYS A 130 5.00 15.03 11.23
N PHE A 131 5.92 14.06 11.29
CA PHE A 131 7.05 14.02 10.38
C PHE A 131 6.61 13.90 8.90
N LEU A 132 5.63 13.05 8.60
CA LEU A 132 5.08 12.95 7.25
C LEU A 132 4.49 14.29 6.78
N ILE A 133 3.78 15.02 7.65
CA ILE A 133 3.25 16.34 7.33
C ILE A 133 4.37 17.35 7.10
N ASN A 134 5.41 17.32 7.93
CA ASN A 134 6.54 18.26 7.82
C ASN A 134 7.32 18.08 6.51
N VAL A 135 7.37 16.88 5.96
CA VAL A 135 7.98 16.63 4.65
C VAL A 135 7.00 16.81 3.48
N GLY A 136 5.82 17.40 3.71
CA GLY A 136 4.82 17.70 2.69
C GLY A 136 4.07 16.48 2.15
N LEU A 137 3.84 15.44 2.98
CA LEU A 137 3.08 14.23 2.63
C LEU A 137 1.75 14.15 3.37
N ASP A 138 1.17 15.28 3.73
CA ASP A 138 -0.08 15.44 4.47
C ASP A 138 -1.31 14.89 3.73
N TYR A 139 -1.26 14.88 2.40
CA TYR A 139 -2.34 14.42 1.50
C TYR A 139 -2.34 12.89 1.27
N LEU A 140 -1.25 12.19 1.55
CA LEU A 140 -1.18 10.74 1.34
C LEU A 140 -2.09 9.98 2.31
N THR A 141 -2.52 8.78 1.89
CA THR A 141 -3.20 7.82 2.76
C THR A 141 -2.24 6.70 3.16
N LEU A 142 -2.39 6.16 4.38
CA LEU A 142 -1.49 5.12 4.88
C LEU A 142 -1.73 3.74 4.25
N ASP A 143 -2.88 3.53 3.62
CA ASP A 143 -3.23 2.31 2.90
C ASP A 143 -2.71 2.28 1.45
N ARG A 144 -2.16 3.41 0.96
CA ARG A 144 -1.68 3.53 -0.42
C ARG A 144 -0.55 2.54 -0.70
N PRO A 145 -0.64 1.73 -1.77
CA PRO A 145 0.40 0.77 -2.13
C PRO A 145 1.72 1.47 -2.48
N ALA A 146 2.83 0.96 -1.95
CA ALA A 146 4.15 1.56 -2.15
C ALA A 146 4.55 1.70 -3.64
N MET A 147 4.10 0.76 -4.49
CA MET A 147 4.34 0.79 -5.94
C MET A 147 3.66 1.95 -6.67
N THR A 148 2.68 2.61 -6.05
CA THR A 148 1.97 3.76 -6.63
C THR A 148 2.59 5.10 -6.22
N LEU A 149 3.60 5.08 -5.35
CA LEU A 149 4.30 6.29 -4.91
C LEU A 149 5.21 6.80 -6.02
N SER A 150 5.25 8.11 -6.20
CA SER A 150 6.28 8.75 -7.02
C SER A 150 7.66 8.62 -6.36
N GLY A 151 8.73 8.78 -7.14
CA GLY A 151 10.09 8.75 -6.61
C GLY A 151 10.31 9.77 -5.48
N GLY A 152 9.78 11.00 -5.64
CA GLY A 152 9.86 12.04 -4.63
C GLY A 152 9.06 11.72 -3.35
N GLU A 153 7.88 11.11 -3.47
CA GLU A 153 7.10 10.66 -2.30
C GLU A 153 7.85 9.57 -1.53
N ALA A 154 8.39 8.57 -2.23
CA ALA A 154 9.16 7.49 -1.62
C ALA A 154 10.42 8.01 -0.91
N GLN A 155 11.12 8.98 -1.52
CA GLN A 155 12.29 9.62 -0.93
C GLN A 155 11.92 10.38 0.36
N ARG A 156 10.83 11.17 0.34
CA ARG A 156 10.35 11.90 1.52
C ARG A 156 9.89 10.98 2.65
N ILE A 157 9.28 9.84 2.35
CA ILE A 157 8.95 8.84 3.37
C ILE A 157 10.22 8.29 4.03
N ARG A 158 11.26 7.99 3.23
CA ARG A 158 12.57 7.55 3.77
C ARG A 158 13.18 8.63 4.66
N LEU A 159 13.15 9.88 4.22
CA LEU A 159 13.63 11.03 5.00
C LEU A 159 12.87 11.17 6.32
N ALA A 160 11.54 11.13 6.29
CA ALA A 160 10.71 11.18 7.49
C ALA A 160 11.03 10.03 8.46
N THR A 161 11.32 8.84 7.95
CA THR A 161 11.70 7.67 8.76
C THR A 161 13.06 7.88 9.43
N GLN A 162 14.04 8.43 8.72
CA GLN A 162 15.40 8.66 9.24
C GLN A 162 15.40 9.76 10.30
N ILE A 163 14.77 10.90 10.02
CA ILE A 163 14.68 12.03 10.97
C ILE A 163 13.78 11.66 12.16
N GLY A 164 12.67 10.95 11.88
CA GLY A 164 11.72 10.49 12.89
C GLY A 164 12.29 9.49 13.89
N ALA A 165 13.42 8.85 13.58
CA ALA A 165 14.12 7.98 14.54
C ALA A 165 14.70 8.75 15.74
N GLY A 166 14.71 10.10 15.71
CA GLY A 166 15.11 10.95 16.84
C GLY A 166 16.54 10.71 17.34
N LEU A 167 17.40 10.15 16.49
CA LEU A 167 18.78 9.87 16.84
C LEU A 167 19.54 11.20 16.98
N THR A 168 19.81 11.62 18.20
CA THR A 168 20.67 12.77 18.51
C THR A 168 22.13 12.41 18.26
N GLY A 169 22.91 13.32 17.65
CA GLY A 169 24.33 13.12 17.39
C GLY A 169 24.65 12.33 16.11
N VAL A 170 23.67 12.09 15.24
CA VAL A 170 23.87 11.48 13.91
C VAL A 170 23.87 12.57 12.85
N LEU A 171 24.89 12.55 11.97
CA LEU A 171 24.93 13.40 10.79
C LEU A 171 24.20 12.69 9.62
N TYR A 172 23.16 13.32 9.11
CA TYR A 172 22.47 12.84 7.91
C TYR A 172 23.02 13.58 6.69
N VAL A 173 23.57 12.84 5.75
CA VAL A 173 23.98 13.38 4.44
C VAL A 173 22.87 13.05 3.44
N LEU A 174 22.25 14.09 2.91
CA LEU A 174 21.14 13.98 1.97
C LEU A 174 21.61 14.49 0.61
N ASP A 175 21.40 13.69 -0.43
CA ASP A 175 21.66 14.06 -1.80
C ASP A 175 20.37 14.62 -2.41
N GLU A 176 20.38 15.87 -2.80
CA GLU A 176 19.26 16.60 -3.41
C GLU A 176 17.89 16.38 -2.72
N PRO A 177 17.75 16.62 -1.40
CA PRO A 177 16.54 16.30 -0.64
C PRO A 177 15.31 17.10 -1.10
N SER A 178 15.52 18.16 -1.88
CA SER A 178 14.48 19.03 -2.43
C SER A 178 13.92 18.56 -3.78
N ILE A 179 14.46 17.50 -4.41
CA ILE A 179 13.93 16.98 -5.67
C ILE A 179 12.46 16.60 -5.52
N GLY A 180 11.63 17.17 -6.41
CA GLY A 180 10.19 16.94 -6.44
C GLY A 180 9.40 17.65 -5.35
N LEU A 181 10.02 18.54 -4.56
CA LEU A 181 9.34 19.44 -3.66
C LEU A 181 8.83 20.66 -4.42
N HIS A 182 7.59 21.08 -4.11
CA HIS A 182 7.14 22.41 -4.45
C HIS A 182 7.92 23.43 -3.62
N GLN A 183 8.20 24.62 -4.19
CA GLN A 183 9.00 25.67 -3.51
C GLN A 183 8.53 25.98 -2.08
N ARG A 184 7.22 25.91 -1.84
CA ARG A 184 6.58 26.08 -0.54
C ARG A 184 6.94 25.02 0.51
N ASP A 185 7.32 23.81 0.05
CA ASP A 185 7.64 22.69 0.93
C ASP A 185 9.13 22.65 1.26
N ASN A 186 9.98 23.33 0.47
CA ASN A 186 11.41 23.47 0.75
C ASN A 186 11.66 24.21 2.07
N ASP A 187 10.87 25.26 2.36
CA ASP A 187 10.99 26.04 3.59
C ASP A 187 10.64 25.27 4.86
N ARG A 188 10.02 24.08 4.70
CA ARG A 188 9.68 23.18 5.81
C ARG A 188 10.73 22.11 6.03
N LEU A 189 11.59 21.88 5.05
CA LEU A 189 12.64 20.87 5.10
C LEU A 189 13.94 21.44 5.68
N LEU A 190 14.18 22.73 5.48
CA LEU A 190 15.30 23.50 6.01
C LEU A 190 14.97 24.08 7.39
#